data_a67643fdfff517c38b2997915f590070
#
_entry.id   a67643fdfff517c38b2997915f590070
#
_cell.length_a   1.000
_cell.length_b   1.000
_cell.length_c   1.000
_cell.angle_alpha   90.00
_cell.angle_beta   90.00
_cell.angle_gamma   90.00
#
_symmetry.space_group_name_H-M   'P 1'
#
loop_
_entity.id
_entity.type
_entity.pdbx_description
1 polymer ?
#
loop_
_entity_poly.entity_id
_entity_poly.type
_entity_poly.pdbx_seq_one_letter_code
_entity_poly.pdbx_strand_id
1 'polypeptide(L)'
;FSCEISATMNLGGDKWPIFLNPNPKAGYVYGPKKGLHQVQSYEPTKDKGVKIDLKPGDMLVYSGCELEHWREKFRGEECIQVFLHYNNQKTPGSEENMFDTRPHLGLPSWFKSMSFF
;
A
#
# COMPACT_ATOMS: atom_id res chain seq x y z
N PHE A 1 -3.39 -6.70 9.31
CA PHE A 1 -2.92 -5.66 8.39
C PHE A 1 -3.48 -4.30 8.79
N SER A 2 -2.67 -3.25 8.65
CA SER A 2 -3.03 -1.86 9.01
C SER A 2 -3.65 -1.07 7.84
N CYS A 3 -3.97 -1.72 6.76
CA CYS A 3 -4.43 -1.08 5.52
C CYS A 3 -5.53 -1.88 4.81
N GLU A 4 -6.57 -2.28 5.54
CA GLU A 4 -7.72 -2.96 4.93
C GLU A 4 -8.33 -2.10 3.81
N ILE A 5 -8.48 -0.82 4.09
CA ILE A 5 -8.88 0.18 3.12
C ILE A 5 -7.78 1.22 3.01
N SER A 6 -7.29 1.40 1.83
CA SER A 6 -6.29 2.42 1.51
C SER A 6 -6.89 3.48 0.59
N ALA A 7 -6.47 4.70 0.79
CA ALA A 7 -6.79 5.79 -0.12
C ALA A 7 -5.52 6.53 -0.50
N THR A 8 -5.41 6.89 -1.75
CA THR A 8 -4.34 7.75 -2.25
C THR A 8 -4.95 8.95 -2.96
N MET A 9 -4.56 10.14 -2.56
CA MET A 9 -5.06 11.38 -3.14
C MET A 9 -3.91 12.18 -3.71
N ASN A 10 -4.08 12.65 -4.94
CA ASN A 10 -3.15 13.57 -5.57
C ASN A 10 -3.48 15.00 -5.12
N LEU A 11 -2.50 15.70 -4.56
CA LEU A 11 -2.62 17.10 -4.14
C LEU A 11 -1.98 18.07 -5.15
N GLY A 12 -1.15 17.58 -6.06
CA GLY A 12 -0.51 18.42 -7.05
C GLY A 12 0.82 17.88 -7.55
N GLY A 13 1.48 18.68 -8.38
CA GLY A 13 2.76 18.32 -8.98
C GLY A 13 2.63 17.51 -10.26
N ASP A 14 3.72 16.87 -10.64
CA ASP A 14 3.79 16.06 -11.85
C ASP A 14 3.04 14.74 -11.70
N LYS A 15 2.61 14.19 -12.81
CA LYS A 15 1.91 12.90 -12.83
C LYS A 15 2.79 11.77 -12.35
N TRP A 16 2.22 10.97 -11.48
CA TRP A 16 2.82 9.71 -11.06
C TRP A 16 1.74 8.64 -10.96
N PRO A 17 1.45 7.94 -12.05
CA PRO A 17 0.38 6.94 -12.07
C PRO A 17 0.59 5.85 -11.06
N ILE A 18 -0.52 5.36 -10.50
CA ILE A 18 -0.54 4.14 -9.72
C ILE A 18 -1.09 3.00 -10.57
N PHE A 19 -0.47 1.84 -10.46
CA PHE A 19 -0.95 0.61 -11.09
C PHE A 19 -1.58 -0.27 -10.03
N LEU A 20 -2.66 -0.94 -10.41
CA LEU A 20 -3.41 -1.79 -9.50
C LEU A 20 -3.80 -3.06 -10.22
N ASN A 21 -3.51 -4.20 -9.58
CA ASN A 21 -3.94 -5.50 -10.07
C ASN A 21 -5.38 -5.74 -9.56
N PRO A 22 -6.36 -5.89 -10.45
CA PRO A 22 -7.74 -6.10 -10.04
C PRO A 22 -8.02 -7.48 -9.44
N ASN A 23 -7.08 -8.41 -9.55
CA ASN A 23 -7.23 -9.75 -9.00
C ASN A 23 -6.89 -9.75 -7.50
N PRO A 24 -7.86 -10.00 -6.60
CA PRO A 24 -7.59 -10.02 -5.18
C PRO A 24 -6.56 -11.09 -4.81
N LYS A 25 -5.70 -10.78 -3.85
CA LYS A 25 -4.71 -11.71 -3.31
C LYS A 25 -3.68 -12.22 -4.34
N ALA A 26 -3.55 -11.52 -5.47
CA ALA A 26 -2.47 -11.79 -6.41
C ALA A 26 -1.11 -11.60 -5.72
N GLY A 27 -0.18 -12.50 -5.97
CA GLY A 27 1.14 -12.45 -5.35
C GLY A 27 1.21 -12.98 -3.92
N TYR A 28 0.12 -13.42 -3.32
CA TYR A 28 0.14 -14.05 -2.00
C TYR A 28 0.79 -15.43 -2.06
N VAL A 29 1.77 -15.65 -1.20
CA VAL A 29 2.37 -16.96 -0.98
C VAL A 29 1.93 -17.46 0.40
N TYR A 30 1.19 -18.55 0.41
CA TYR A 30 0.60 -19.08 1.63
C TYR A 30 1.55 -20.06 2.33
N GLY A 31 1.49 -20.08 3.64
CA GLY A 31 2.07 -21.11 4.47
C GLY A 31 1.29 -22.44 4.39
N PRO A 32 1.53 -23.38 5.32
CA PRO A 32 0.88 -24.70 5.33
C PRO A 32 -0.64 -24.67 5.36
N LYS A 33 -1.22 -23.60 5.90
CA LYS A 33 -2.67 -23.37 5.95
C LYS A 33 -3.00 -22.08 5.21
N LYS A 34 -4.00 -22.13 4.35
CA LYS A 34 -4.48 -20.93 3.63
C LYS A 34 -5.30 -20.02 4.55
N GLY A 35 -5.05 -18.72 4.48
CA GLY A 35 -5.77 -17.70 5.22
C GLY A 35 -4.96 -16.40 5.25
N LEU A 36 -5.60 -15.25 5.52
CA LEU A 36 -4.87 -13.97 5.54
C LEU A 36 -3.71 -13.97 6.54
N HIS A 37 -3.94 -14.49 7.72
CA HIS A 37 -2.93 -14.61 8.76
C HIS A 37 -1.92 -15.75 8.51
N GLN A 38 -2.12 -16.53 7.44
CA GLN A 38 -1.23 -17.60 7.01
C GLN A 38 -0.42 -17.21 5.76
N VAL A 39 -0.53 -16.00 5.29
CA VAL A 39 0.29 -15.49 4.18
C VAL A 39 1.74 -15.46 4.64
N GLN A 40 2.58 -16.26 3.99
CA GLN A 40 3.99 -16.39 4.31
C GLN A 40 4.82 -15.25 3.73
N SER A 41 4.51 -14.88 2.49
CA SER A 41 5.23 -13.82 1.78
C SER A 41 4.39 -13.28 0.64
N TYR A 42 4.90 -12.24 0.00
CA TYR A 42 4.32 -11.64 -1.19
C TYR A 42 5.35 -11.68 -2.30
N GLU A 43 4.93 -12.13 -3.47
CA GLU A 43 5.76 -12.14 -4.68
C GLU A 43 5.10 -11.25 -5.73
N PRO A 44 5.85 -10.33 -6.35
CA PRO A 44 5.31 -9.51 -7.43
C PRO A 44 4.80 -10.39 -8.57
N THR A 45 3.58 -10.13 -9.02
CA THR A 45 3.08 -10.76 -10.23
C THR A 45 3.71 -10.07 -11.44
N LYS A 46 3.61 -10.70 -12.62
CA LYS A 46 4.00 -10.09 -13.88
C LYS A 46 2.81 -9.47 -14.62
N ASP A 47 1.69 -9.32 -13.94
CA ASP A 47 0.48 -8.75 -14.52
C ASP A 47 0.70 -7.27 -14.83
N LYS A 48 0.12 -6.84 -15.95
CA LYS A 48 0.22 -5.42 -16.35
C LYS A 48 -0.52 -4.49 -15.40
N GLY A 49 -1.56 -4.99 -14.77
CA GLY A 49 -2.44 -4.18 -13.94
C GLY A 49 -3.23 -3.14 -14.72
N VAL A 50 -3.93 -2.30 -14.00
CA VAL A 50 -4.67 -1.16 -14.52
C VAL A 50 -3.92 0.10 -14.15
N LYS A 51 -3.57 0.90 -15.14
CA LYS A 51 -2.94 2.22 -14.93
C LYS A 51 -4.00 3.23 -14.53
N ILE A 52 -3.78 3.93 -13.45
CA ILE A 52 -4.70 4.95 -12.93
C ILE A 52 -3.95 6.27 -12.81
N ASP A 53 -4.41 7.26 -13.58
CA ASP A 53 -3.93 8.63 -13.52
C ASP A 53 -4.86 9.44 -12.63
N LEU A 54 -4.33 9.96 -11.53
CA LEU A 54 -5.07 10.84 -10.63
C LEU A 54 -4.69 12.30 -10.92
N LYS A 55 -5.70 13.12 -11.18
CA LYS A 55 -5.53 14.57 -11.25
C LYS A 55 -5.51 15.15 -9.84
N PRO A 56 -4.97 16.38 -9.65
CA PRO A 56 -5.09 17.06 -8.35
C PRO A 56 -6.53 17.10 -7.85
N GLY A 57 -6.75 16.61 -6.64
CA GLY A 57 -8.07 16.47 -6.02
C GLY A 57 -8.72 15.09 -6.20
N ASP A 58 -8.24 14.27 -7.13
CA ASP A 58 -8.74 12.90 -7.28
C ASP A 58 -8.22 11.99 -6.16
N MET A 59 -9.08 11.08 -5.76
CA MET A 59 -8.75 10.05 -4.76
C MET A 59 -9.07 8.66 -5.29
N LEU A 60 -8.14 7.74 -5.15
CA LEU A 60 -8.35 6.31 -5.36
C LEU A 60 -8.52 5.63 -4.01
N VAL A 61 -9.62 4.91 -3.85
CA VAL A 61 -9.88 4.08 -2.67
C VAL A 61 -9.84 2.60 -3.09
N TYR A 62 -9.09 1.80 -2.38
CA TYR A 62 -8.90 0.39 -2.74
C TYR A 62 -8.61 -0.47 -1.50
N SER A 63 -8.78 -1.78 -1.65
CA SER A 63 -8.43 -2.74 -0.61
C SER A 63 -6.91 -2.93 -0.57
N GLY A 64 -6.24 -2.18 0.27
CA GLY A 64 -4.77 -2.11 0.27
C GLY A 64 -4.07 -3.40 0.68
N CYS A 65 -4.74 -4.25 1.47
CA CYS A 65 -4.19 -5.55 1.87
C CYS A 65 -4.35 -6.63 0.80
N GLU A 66 -5.35 -6.51 -0.06
CA GLU A 66 -5.73 -7.58 -0.98
C GLU A 66 -5.32 -7.34 -2.43
N LEU A 67 -5.17 -6.09 -2.82
CA LEU A 67 -4.85 -5.72 -4.19
C LEU A 67 -3.39 -5.32 -4.31
N GLU A 68 -2.68 -6.04 -5.16
CA GLU A 68 -1.32 -5.66 -5.55
C GLU A 68 -1.36 -4.30 -6.24
N HIS A 69 -0.52 -3.39 -5.79
CA HIS A 69 -0.44 -2.05 -6.35
C HIS A 69 1.01 -1.56 -6.33
N TRP A 70 1.34 -0.76 -7.32
CA TRP A 70 2.71 -0.27 -7.47
C TRP A 70 2.76 1.01 -8.27
N ARG A 71 3.92 1.64 -8.24
CA ARG A 71 4.28 2.73 -9.12
C ARG A 71 5.59 2.43 -9.80
N GLU A 72 5.72 2.88 -11.04
CA GLU A 72 7.00 2.91 -11.71
C GLU A 72 7.88 4.02 -11.16
N LYS A 73 9.14 4.05 -11.56
CA LYS A 73 10.06 5.10 -11.15
C LYS A 73 9.48 6.48 -11.49
N PHE A 74 9.49 7.38 -10.50
CA PHE A 74 9.09 8.76 -10.72
C PHE A 74 10.05 9.46 -11.69
N ARG A 75 9.47 10.15 -12.67
CA ARG A 75 10.23 10.83 -13.72
C ARG A 75 9.97 12.33 -13.78
N GLY A 76 9.21 12.86 -12.83
CA GLY A 76 8.94 14.27 -12.70
C GLY A 76 9.89 14.96 -11.72
N GLU A 77 9.59 16.20 -11.42
CA GLU A 77 10.34 17.01 -10.44
C GLU A 77 9.69 16.94 -9.06
N GLU A 78 8.36 17.03 -9.02
CA GLU A 78 7.60 17.09 -7.78
C GLU A 78 6.26 16.37 -7.93
N CYS A 79 5.89 15.61 -6.90
CA CYS A 79 4.57 15.00 -6.79
C CYS A 79 4.16 15.01 -5.33
N ILE A 80 2.99 15.58 -5.04
CA ILE A 80 2.47 15.70 -3.68
C ILE A 80 1.25 14.81 -3.54
N GLN A 81 1.31 13.86 -2.61
CA GLN A 81 0.25 12.90 -2.39
C GLN A 81 0.01 12.67 -0.89
N VAL A 82 -1.22 12.28 -0.58
CA VAL A 82 -1.61 11.83 0.76
C VAL A 82 -2.05 10.38 0.68
N PHE A 83 -1.57 9.58 1.63
CA PHE A 83 -1.97 8.19 1.82
C PHE A 83 -2.75 8.08 3.11
N LEU A 84 -3.92 7.47 3.06
CA LEU A 84 -4.76 7.21 4.20
C LEU A 84 -5.02 5.71 4.30
N HIS A 85 -4.91 5.16 5.49
CA HIS A 85 -5.12 3.75 5.75
C HIS A 85 -6.12 3.56 6.87
N TYR A 86 -7.06 2.66 6.68
CA TYR A 86 -8.14 2.38 7.61
C TYR A 86 -8.30 0.89 7.86
N ASN A 87 -8.63 0.55 9.08
CA ASN A 87 -9.04 -0.79 9.48
C ASN A 87 -10.47 -0.78 9.99
N ASN A 88 -11.18 -1.88 9.76
CA ASN A 88 -12.47 -2.09 10.38
C ASN A 88 -12.26 -2.44 11.86
N GLN A 89 -12.87 -1.67 12.75
CA GLN A 89 -12.79 -1.90 14.19
C GLN A 89 -13.27 -3.30 14.63
N LYS A 90 -14.15 -3.89 13.85
CA LYS A 90 -14.72 -5.23 14.14
C LYS A 90 -13.85 -6.37 13.64
N THR A 91 -12.83 -6.09 12.86
CA THR A 91 -11.90 -7.13 12.39
C THR A 91 -11.04 -7.62 13.56
N PRO A 92 -10.93 -8.94 13.79
CA PRO A 92 -10.03 -9.46 14.81
C PRO A 92 -8.59 -8.95 14.64
N GLY A 93 -7.99 -8.47 15.71
CA GLY A 93 -6.65 -7.90 15.67
C GLY A 93 -6.58 -6.44 15.21
N SER A 94 -7.73 -5.76 15.06
CA SER A 94 -7.76 -4.38 14.60
C SER A 94 -7.01 -3.40 15.51
N GLU A 95 -7.01 -3.64 16.81
CA GLU A 95 -6.29 -2.81 17.77
C GLU A 95 -4.77 -2.93 17.59
N GLU A 96 -4.27 -4.15 17.44
CA GLU A 96 -2.84 -4.39 17.22
C GLU A 96 -2.39 -3.86 15.85
N ASN A 97 -3.30 -3.80 14.90
CA ASN A 97 -3.03 -3.32 13.53
C ASN A 97 -3.39 -1.85 13.32
N MET A 98 -3.68 -1.10 14.38
CA MET A 98 -3.98 0.33 14.28
C MET A 98 -2.83 1.11 13.66
N PHE A 99 -1.60 0.73 13.96
CA PHE A 99 -0.40 1.33 13.41
C PHE A 99 0.38 0.32 12.56
N ASP A 100 1.02 0.83 11.51
CA ASP A 100 1.92 0.02 10.70
C ASP A 100 3.19 -0.26 11.53
N THR A 101 3.44 -1.53 11.81
CA THR A 101 4.58 -1.97 12.60
C THR A 101 5.85 -2.19 11.76
N ARG A 102 5.77 -2.05 10.45
CA ARG A 102 6.94 -2.15 9.59
C ARG A 102 7.88 -0.99 9.86
N PRO A 103 9.17 -1.27 10.15
CA PRO A 103 10.09 -0.22 10.54
C PRO A 103 10.45 0.68 9.36
N HIS A 104 10.41 1.98 9.59
CA HIS A 104 10.99 3.00 8.72
C HIS A 104 10.53 3.01 7.26
N LEU A 105 9.26 2.70 7.01
CA LEU A 105 8.70 2.75 5.65
C LEU A 105 8.83 4.15 5.04
N GLY A 106 9.38 4.19 3.82
CA GLY A 106 9.53 5.42 3.06
C GLY A 106 10.52 6.43 3.65
N LEU A 107 11.18 6.09 4.72
CA LEU A 107 12.16 6.97 5.35
C LEU A 107 13.59 6.71 4.83
N PRO A 108 14.45 7.72 4.79
CA PRO A 108 15.83 7.54 4.40
C PRO A 108 16.56 6.51 5.27
N SER A 109 17.55 5.84 4.71
CA SER A 109 18.29 4.79 5.42
C SER A 109 18.94 5.27 6.72
N TRP A 110 19.38 6.53 6.78
CA TRP A 110 19.97 7.11 7.99
C TRP A 110 18.97 7.24 9.14
N PHE A 111 17.68 7.36 8.82
CA PHE A 111 16.62 7.45 9.85
C PHE A 111 16.49 6.16 10.66
N LYS A 112 16.87 5.04 10.09
CA LYS A 112 16.82 3.73 10.75
C LYS A 112 17.74 3.64 11.98
N SER A 113 18.76 4.47 12.04
CA SER A 113 19.68 4.50 13.18
C SER A 113 19.17 5.33 14.34
N MET A 114 18.09 6.08 14.15
CA MET A 114 17.49 6.94 15.16
C MET A 114 16.34 6.20 15.85
N SER A 115 16.41 6.08 17.16
CA SER A 115 15.34 5.50 17.97
C SER A 115 14.47 6.62 18.53
N PHE A 116 13.23 6.73 18.04
CA PHE A 116 12.24 7.69 18.54
C PHE A 116 11.18 7.04 19.42
N PHE A 117 11.24 5.75 19.56
CA PHE A 117 10.22 4.97 20.28
C PHE A 117 10.84 4.02 21.27
#